data_27cf916f27c10095ec263b47120b522d
#
_entry.id   27cf916f27c10095ec263b47120b522d
#
_cell.length_a   1.000
_cell.length_b   1.000
_cell.length_c   1.000
_cell.angle_alpha   90.00
_cell.angle_beta   90.00
_cell.angle_gamma   90.00
#
_symmetry.space_group_name_H-M   'P 1'
#
loop_
_entity.id
_entity.type
_entity.pdbx_description
1 polymer ?
#
loop_
_entity_poly.entity_id
_entity_poly.type
_entity_poly.pdbx_seq_one_letter_code
_entity_poly.pdbx_strand_id
1 'polypeptide(L)'
;MQHRRPTLSPIVMALLALCLLCCACAKSAPAAAPAPSAPADSVQESPAPVQVSPAPVPSPSPSPQPTPFSFVWMTDTQALSYHVPDALDSMGDWISAKIETENIIGVFHTGDIVDNGFKSWEWDNFDLALQKFRGKIPFYPVAGNHDIGVRAQNYEGYTHCDFLNDFPPERKFGDGAVFYDLFSAGGTDFIVLGVGFDATRQFEGAFDWIDAVLQAHRDRVGIVLFHRYMDGKGETFKKSRENQERIVAANPNVRLVLCGHSSGVSTRYESYDDDGDGTAERRVCAMMFNLKGSASYGFLRLLRFDPLSRSIEIVTYSPYRDCYHVNRKTGESLDFTVEKGF
;
A
#
# COMPACT_ATOMS: atom_id res chain seq x y z
N MET A 1 6.97 49.63 -25.67
CA MET A 1 6.54 48.53 -26.51
C MET A 1 5.43 47.77 -25.82
N GLN A 2 4.27 47.70 -26.46
CA GLN A 2 2.98 47.36 -25.86
C GLN A 2 2.82 45.88 -25.53
N HIS A 3 2.42 45.58 -24.29
CA HIS A 3 1.99 44.24 -23.88
C HIS A 3 0.63 43.90 -24.52
N ARG A 4 0.58 42.83 -25.32
CA ARG A 4 -0.67 42.21 -25.80
C ARG A 4 -1.10 41.14 -24.79
N ARG A 5 -2.31 41.28 -24.24
CA ARG A 5 -3.01 40.24 -23.48
C ARG A 5 -3.63 39.22 -24.45
N PRO A 6 -3.58 37.92 -24.18
CA PRO A 6 -4.32 36.93 -24.96
C PRO A 6 -5.81 36.94 -24.63
N THR A 7 -6.64 36.99 -25.66
CA THR A 7 -8.10 36.89 -25.60
C THR A 7 -8.50 35.42 -25.59
N LEU A 8 -9.34 35.02 -24.65
CA LEU A 8 -9.94 33.69 -24.56
C LEU A 8 -10.95 33.48 -25.69
N SER A 9 -10.89 32.27 -26.31
CA SER A 9 -11.76 31.79 -27.36
C SER A 9 -13.20 31.53 -26.89
N PRO A 10 -14.26 31.80 -27.72
CA PRO A 10 -15.66 31.76 -27.31
C PRO A 10 -16.29 30.37 -27.26
N ILE A 11 -15.54 29.28 -27.18
CA ILE A 11 -16.07 27.90 -27.20
C ILE A 11 -16.35 27.32 -25.78
N VAL A 12 -15.97 28.02 -24.69
CA VAL A 12 -16.13 27.51 -23.32
C VAL A 12 -17.44 27.94 -22.65
N MET A 13 -18.33 28.71 -23.30
CA MET A 13 -19.58 29.20 -22.70
C MET A 13 -20.87 28.44 -23.10
N ALA A 14 -20.78 27.27 -23.70
CA ALA A 14 -21.98 26.56 -24.21
C ALA A 14 -22.33 25.24 -23.51
N LEU A 15 -21.76 24.91 -22.36
CA LEU A 15 -22.01 23.61 -21.67
C LEU A 15 -22.56 23.72 -20.22
N LEU A 16 -23.16 24.85 -19.84
CA LEU A 16 -23.71 25.05 -18.48
C LEU A 16 -25.19 25.41 -18.47
N ALA A 17 -25.99 24.90 -19.39
CA ALA A 17 -27.44 25.15 -19.42
C ALA A 17 -28.23 23.95 -19.95
N LEU A 18 -28.13 22.77 -19.34
CA LEU A 18 -29.10 21.68 -19.61
C LEU A 18 -29.12 20.65 -18.47
N CYS A 19 -29.56 21.04 -17.29
CA CYS A 19 -29.93 20.10 -16.21
C CYS A 19 -30.89 20.75 -15.21
N LEU A 20 -32.04 21.19 -15.68
CA LEU A 20 -33.19 21.52 -14.81
C LEU A 20 -34.45 21.40 -15.63
N LEU A 21 -35.06 20.19 -15.67
CA LEU A 21 -36.48 19.95 -15.90
C LEU A 21 -36.70 18.44 -16.02
N CYS A 22 -37.07 17.79 -14.93
CA CYS A 22 -37.99 16.65 -14.89
C CYS A 22 -38.36 16.38 -13.43
N CYS A 23 -39.34 17.14 -12.97
CA CYS A 23 -40.06 16.84 -11.74
C CYS A 23 -41.46 16.42 -12.11
N ALA A 24 -41.99 15.43 -11.40
CA ALA A 24 -43.38 15.06 -11.24
C ALA A 24 -44.08 14.17 -12.32
N CYS A 25 -44.30 12.93 -11.95
CA CYS A 25 -45.58 12.28 -12.12
C CYS A 25 -45.76 11.19 -11.05
N ALA A 26 -46.52 11.55 -10.02
CA ALA A 26 -47.14 10.62 -9.08
C ALA A 26 -48.29 9.93 -9.75
N LYS A 27 -48.38 8.59 -9.72
CA LYS A 27 -49.61 7.83 -10.01
C LYS A 27 -50.03 7.03 -8.79
N SER A 28 -51.21 7.35 -8.34
CA SER A 28 -52.02 6.76 -7.29
C SER A 28 -52.28 5.26 -7.47
N ALA A 29 -52.22 4.53 -6.34
CA ALA A 29 -52.64 3.14 -6.22
C ALA A 29 -54.19 3.02 -6.16
N PRO A 30 -54.79 1.97 -6.69
CA PRO A 30 -56.24 1.70 -6.53
C PRO A 30 -56.54 0.95 -5.23
N ALA A 31 -57.76 1.22 -4.72
CA ALA A 31 -58.30 0.74 -3.47
C ALA A 31 -58.63 -0.77 -3.48
N ALA A 32 -58.50 -1.37 -2.29
CA ALA A 32 -58.86 -2.77 -1.99
C ALA A 32 -60.38 -3.00 -1.97
N ALA A 33 -60.80 -4.13 -2.53
CA ALA A 33 -62.19 -4.63 -2.46
C ALA A 33 -62.41 -5.49 -1.19
N PRO A 34 -63.63 -5.58 -0.65
CA PRO A 34 -63.90 -6.23 0.64
C PRO A 34 -64.00 -7.76 0.57
N ALA A 35 -63.60 -8.41 1.65
CA ALA A 35 -63.65 -9.86 1.86
C ALA A 35 -65.06 -10.39 2.09
N PRO A 36 -65.39 -11.64 1.68
CA PRO A 36 -66.66 -12.30 2.02
C PRO A 36 -66.56 -13.00 3.39
N SER A 37 -67.72 -12.99 4.09
CA SER A 37 -67.99 -13.54 5.42
C SER A 37 -67.93 -15.08 5.45
N ALA A 38 -67.46 -15.59 6.57
CA ALA A 38 -67.35 -17.00 6.92
C ALA A 38 -68.72 -17.62 7.34
N PRO A 39 -68.87 -18.93 7.19
CA PRO A 39 -69.87 -19.69 7.92
C PRO A 39 -69.25 -20.40 9.14
N ALA A 40 -70.14 -20.59 10.13
CA ALA A 40 -69.82 -21.06 11.47
C ALA A 40 -69.69 -22.59 11.64
N ASP A 41 -68.96 -22.96 12.66
CA ASP A 41 -69.03 -24.15 13.49
C ASP A 41 -68.78 -25.55 12.91
N SER A 42 -67.64 -26.11 13.29
CA SER A 42 -67.53 -27.48 13.80
C SER A 42 -66.45 -27.56 14.88
N VAL A 43 -66.89 -27.93 16.08
CA VAL A 43 -66.05 -28.20 17.25
C VAL A 43 -65.31 -29.50 17.00
N GLN A 44 -63.97 -29.43 16.98
CA GLN A 44 -63.08 -30.60 16.95
C GLN A 44 -62.12 -30.55 18.13
N GLU A 45 -62.17 -31.61 18.91
CA GLU A 45 -61.36 -31.84 20.12
C GLU A 45 -59.88 -31.61 19.86
N SER A 46 -59.25 -30.90 20.79
CA SER A 46 -57.81 -30.60 20.80
C SER A 46 -57.02 -31.81 21.31
N PRO A 47 -56.06 -32.33 20.56
CA PRO A 47 -55.09 -33.31 21.08
C PRO A 47 -54.13 -32.64 22.02
N ALA A 48 -53.71 -33.37 23.06
CA ALA A 48 -52.77 -32.93 24.12
C ALA A 48 -51.43 -32.43 23.55
N PRO A 49 -50.76 -31.48 24.21
CA PRO A 49 -49.50 -30.92 23.74
C PRO A 49 -48.42 -31.97 23.76
N VAL A 50 -47.88 -32.30 22.59
CA VAL A 50 -46.62 -33.06 22.43
C VAL A 50 -45.49 -32.15 22.86
N GLN A 51 -44.80 -32.52 23.97
CA GLN A 51 -43.52 -31.87 24.36
C GLN A 51 -42.47 -32.23 23.30
N VAL A 52 -42.19 -31.32 22.40
CA VAL A 52 -41.05 -31.40 21.49
C VAL A 52 -39.82 -30.90 22.28
N SER A 53 -38.92 -31.80 22.61
CA SER A 53 -37.58 -31.45 23.13
C SER A 53 -36.90 -30.56 22.09
N PRO A 54 -36.35 -29.39 22.47
CA PRO A 54 -35.62 -28.57 21.52
C PRO A 54 -34.43 -29.37 20.96
N ALA A 55 -34.34 -29.43 19.62
CA ALA A 55 -33.17 -29.99 18.98
C ALA A 55 -31.89 -29.26 19.45
N PRO A 56 -30.75 -29.97 19.58
CA PRO A 56 -29.52 -29.32 19.99
C PRO A 56 -29.16 -28.24 18.98
N VAL A 57 -29.00 -27.00 19.45
CA VAL A 57 -28.50 -25.87 18.65
C VAL A 57 -27.12 -26.26 18.16
N PRO A 58 -26.84 -26.27 16.84
CA PRO A 58 -25.50 -26.58 16.36
C PRO A 58 -24.53 -25.56 16.99
N SER A 59 -23.46 -26.09 17.61
CA SER A 59 -22.36 -25.23 18.07
C SER A 59 -21.90 -24.36 16.90
N PRO A 60 -21.66 -23.05 17.11
CA PRO A 60 -21.13 -22.22 16.05
C PRO A 60 -19.83 -22.83 15.54
N SER A 61 -19.73 -23.03 14.22
CA SER A 61 -18.47 -23.40 13.59
C SER A 61 -17.40 -22.40 14.02
N PRO A 62 -16.20 -22.86 14.40
CA PRO A 62 -15.13 -21.93 14.76
C PRO A 62 -14.90 -20.99 13.57
N SER A 63 -14.88 -19.68 13.84
CA SER A 63 -14.51 -18.70 12.83
C SER A 63 -13.13 -19.06 12.28
N PRO A 64 -12.93 -18.99 10.94
CA PRO A 64 -11.64 -19.29 10.36
C PRO A 64 -10.56 -18.42 11.04
N GLN A 65 -9.49 -19.06 11.49
CA GLN A 65 -8.37 -18.35 12.11
C GLN A 65 -7.71 -17.43 11.09
N PRO A 66 -7.28 -16.22 11.50
CA PRO A 66 -6.53 -15.33 10.63
C PRO A 66 -5.31 -16.04 10.04
N THR A 67 -5.17 -15.99 8.73
CA THR A 67 -4.07 -16.67 8.02
C THR A 67 -2.88 -15.73 7.86
N PRO A 68 -1.65 -16.16 8.17
CA PRO A 68 -0.43 -15.41 7.87
C PRO A 68 -0.31 -15.09 6.37
N PHE A 69 0.27 -13.95 6.05
CA PHE A 69 0.49 -13.48 4.69
C PHE A 69 1.83 -12.77 4.57
N SER A 70 2.31 -12.60 3.35
CA SER A 70 3.63 -12.03 3.12
C SER A 70 3.61 -10.90 2.10
N PHE A 71 4.56 -9.97 2.25
CA PHE A 71 4.99 -9.04 1.21
C PHE A 71 6.45 -9.27 0.87
N VAL A 72 6.79 -9.08 -0.40
CA VAL A 72 8.19 -8.89 -0.79
C VAL A 72 8.51 -7.41 -0.75
N TRP A 73 9.67 -7.05 -0.21
CA TRP A 73 10.19 -5.70 -0.24
C TRP A 73 11.50 -5.64 -1.01
N MET A 74 11.46 -4.94 -2.13
CA MET A 74 12.58 -4.59 -2.98
C MET A 74 12.92 -3.11 -2.80
N THR A 75 14.16 -2.74 -3.07
CA THR A 75 14.61 -1.34 -2.98
C THR A 75 15.92 -1.16 -3.72
N ASP A 76 16.18 0.05 -4.21
CA ASP A 76 17.47 0.49 -4.75
C ASP A 76 18.05 -0.50 -5.79
N THR A 77 17.22 -0.93 -6.73
CA THR A 77 17.58 -1.91 -7.78
C THR A 77 18.30 -1.29 -8.98
N GLN A 78 18.58 0.01 -8.94
CA GLN A 78 19.19 0.77 -10.06
C GLN A 78 20.49 0.16 -10.58
N ALA A 79 21.33 -0.37 -9.70
CA ALA A 79 22.56 -1.02 -10.13
C ALA A 79 22.31 -2.37 -10.81
N LEU A 80 21.20 -3.04 -10.49
CA LEU A 80 20.80 -4.29 -11.14
C LEU A 80 20.23 -3.99 -12.53
N SER A 81 19.32 -3.03 -12.66
CA SER A 81 18.75 -2.63 -13.94
C SER A 81 19.82 -2.17 -14.93
N TYR A 82 20.88 -1.53 -14.44
CA TYR A 82 21.99 -1.04 -15.26
C TYR A 82 23.06 -2.11 -15.56
N HIS A 83 23.50 -2.90 -14.57
CA HIS A 83 24.71 -3.75 -14.69
C HIS A 83 24.42 -5.25 -14.64
N VAL A 84 23.36 -5.69 -13.96
CA VAL A 84 23.13 -7.11 -13.65
C VAL A 84 21.64 -7.47 -13.80
N PRO A 85 21.04 -7.29 -14.99
CA PRO A 85 19.61 -7.54 -15.20
C PRO A 85 19.21 -8.99 -14.89
N ASP A 86 20.11 -9.96 -15.04
CA ASP A 86 19.88 -11.36 -14.65
C ASP A 86 19.53 -11.53 -13.16
N ALA A 87 20.03 -10.62 -12.32
CA ALA A 87 19.68 -10.65 -10.89
C ALA A 87 18.25 -10.15 -10.66
N LEU A 88 17.79 -9.13 -11.41
CA LEU A 88 16.39 -8.71 -11.41
C LEU A 88 15.48 -9.83 -11.91
N ASP A 89 15.87 -10.45 -13.01
CA ASP A 89 15.12 -11.56 -13.61
C ASP A 89 14.93 -12.71 -12.61
N SER A 90 16.01 -13.09 -11.91
CA SER A 90 15.97 -14.09 -10.83
C SER A 90 15.05 -13.69 -9.66
N MET A 91 14.99 -12.38 -9.30
CA MET A 91 14.07 -11.87 -8.29
C MET A 91 12.62 -12.02 -8.74
N GLY A 92 12.33 -11.66 -9.99
CA GLY A 92 10.98 -11.81 -10.57
C GLY A 92 10.53 -13.28 -10.63
N ASP A 93 11.42 -14.18 -11.05
CA ASP A 93 11.16 -15.64 -11.08
C ASP A 93 10.87 -16.18 -9.69
N TRP A 94 11.69 -15.82 -8.70
CA TRP A 94 11.52 -16.26 -7.32
C TRP A 94 10.20 -15.77 -6.74
N ILE A 95 9.87 -14.46 -6.92
CA ILE A 95 8.60 -13.90 -6.47
C ILE A 95 7.44 -14.70 -7.07
N SER A 96 7.43 -14.87 -8.40
CA SER A 96 6.36 -15.60 -9.10
C SER A 96 6.20 -17.02 -8.61
N ALA A 97 7.31 -17.74 -8.36
CA ALA A 97 7.29 -19.12 -7.88
C ALA A 97 6.84 -19.23 -6.41
N LYS A 98 6.98 -18.18 -5.63
CA LYS A 98 6.69 -18.17 -4.19
C LYS A 98 5.33 -17.57 -3.80
N ILE A 99 4.57 -17.03 -4.75
CA ILE A 99 3.25 -16.43 -4.48
C ILE A 99 2.40 -17.34 -3.59
N GLU A 100 2.18 -18.58 -4.02
CA GLU A 100 1.31 -19.51 -3.30
C GLU A 100 1.95 -20.06 -2.02
N THR A 101 3.23 -20.46 -2.08
CA THR A 101 3.89 -21.18 -0.97
C THR A 101 4.23 -20.26 0.21
N GLU A 102 4.48 -18.99 -0.04
CA GLU A 102 4.75 -17.96 0.98
C GLU A 102 3.55 -17.04 1.22
N ASN A 103 2.40 -17.32 0.57
CA ASN A 103 1.21 -16.46 0.59
C ASN A 103 1.58 -14.98 0.35
N ILE A 104 2.32 -14.71 -0.74
CA ILE A 104 2.73 -13.35 -1.09
C ILE A 104 1.53 -12.63 -1.70
N ILE A 105 1.10 -11.55 -1.06
CA ILE A 105 -0.06 -10.75 -1.47
C ILE A 105 0.31 -9.41 -2.11
N GLY A 106 1.60 -9.09 -2.22
CA GLY A 106 2.06 -7.87 -2.89
C GLY A 106 3.57 -7.67 -2.82
N VAL A 107 4.05 -6.72 -3.60
CA VAL A 107 5.47 -6.34 -3.66
C VAL A 107 5.61 -4.85 -3.41
N PHE A 108 6.38 -4.46 -2.40
CA PHE A 108 6.81 -3.09 -2.15
C PHE A 108 8.13 -2.81 -2.87
N HIS A 109 8.26 -1.63 -3.45
CA HIS A 109 9.54 -1.13 -3.95
C HIS A 109 9.77 0.31 -3.49
N THR A 110 10.79 0.51 -2.67
CA THR A 110 11.04 1.81 -2.04
C THR A 110 11.97 2.73 -2.85
N GLY A 111 11.90 2.64 -4.19
CA GLY A 111 12.51 3.58 -5.14
C GLY A 111 13.93 3.25 -5.57
N ASP A 112 14.49 4.10 -6.44
CA ASP A 112 15.71 3.87 -7.19
C ASP A 112 15.63 2.52 -7.95
N ILE A 113 14.57 2.39 -8.74
CA ILE A 113 14.27 1.21 -9.56
C ILE A 113 15.30 1.09 -10.68
N VAL A 114 15.59 2.23 -11.33
CA VAL A 114 16.57 2.38 -12.42
C VAL A 114 17.65 3.41 -12.04
N ASP A 115 18.81 3.36 -12.70
CA ASP A 115 19.89 4.32 -12.46
C ASP A 115 19.61 5.69 -13.10
N ASN A 116 18.87 5.70 -14.20
CA ASN A 116 18.46 6.92 -14.86
C ASN A 116 17.08 6.78 -15.50
N GLY A 117 16.07 7.38 -14.89
CA GLY A 117 14.68 7.33 -15.34
C GLY A 117 14.42 7.75 -16.78
N PHE A 118 15.36 8.48 -17.42
CA PHE A 118 15.25 8.86 -18.83
C PHE A 118 15.84 7.83 -19.81
N LYS A 119 16.32 6.68 -19.34
CA LYS A 119 16.84 5.60 -20.17
C LYS A 119 15.84 4.45 -20.26
N SER A 120 15.13 4.36 -21.38
CA SER A 120 14.11 3.33 -21.59
C SER A 120 14.62 1.90 -21.36
N TRP A 121 15.83 1.58 -21.82
CA TRP A 121 16.39 0.25 -21.70
C TRP A 121 16.64 -0.22 -20.25
N GLU A 122 16.81 0.70 -19.30
CA GLU A 122 16.89 0.35 -17.88
C GLU A 122 15.51 -0.03 -17.33
N TRP A 123 14.46 0.68 -17.77
CA TRP A 123 13.07 0.31 -17.51
C TRP A 123 12.70 -1.01 -18.16
N ASP A 124 13.12 -1.24 -19.42
CA ASP A 124 12.89 -2.51 -20.13
C ASP A 124 13.47 -3.69 -19.33
N ASN A 125 14.68 -3.53 -18.77
CA ASN A 125 15.30 -4.55 -17.93
C ASN A 125 14.51 -4.81 -16.64
N PHE A 126 13.97 -3.78 -16.00
CA PHE A 126 13.13 -3.93 -14.82
C PHE A 126 11.78 -4.56 -15.16
N ASP A 127 11.17 -4.16 -16.27
CA ASP A 127 9.87 -4.65 -16.71
C ASP A 127 9.88 -6.16 -17.01
N LEU A 128 10.99 -6.71 -17.52
CA LEU A 128 11.14 -8.16 -17.69
C LEU A 128 10.93 -8.91 -16.37
N ALA A 129 11.48 -8.41 -15.28
CA ALA A 129 11.29 -9.01 -13.96
C ALA A 129 9.87 -8.75 -13.42
N LEU A 130 9.35 -7.53 -13.60
CA LEU A 130 8.02 -7.13 -13.14
C LEU A 130 6.91 -7.97 -13.78
N GLN A 131 6.97 -8.21 -15.08
CA GLN A 131 5.96 -8.98 -15.83
C GLN A 131 5.75 -10.41 -15.31
N LYS A 132 6.72 -10.99 -14.59
CA LYS A 132 6.61 -12.34 -14.03
C LYS A 132 5.57 -12.45 -12.92
N PHE A 133 5.31 -11.37 -12.18
CA PHE A 133 4.35 -11.33 -11.09
C PHE A 133 3.27 -10.25 -11.21
N ARG A 134 3.45 -9.22 -12.07
CA ARG A 134 2.42 -8.20 -12.33
C ARG A 134 1.13 -8.84 -12.85
N GLY A 135 -0.01 -8.36 -12.36
CA GLY A 135 -1.33 -8.93 -12.67
C GLY A 135 -1.69 -10.19 -11.89
N LYS A 136 -0.74 -10.80 -11.15
CA LYS A 136 -1.01 -11.88 -10.18
C LYS A 136 -1.14 -11.32 -8.76
N ILE A 137 -0.27 -10.37 -8.40
CA ILE A 137 -0.25 -9.66 -7.12
C ILE A 137 0.04 -8.17 -7.37
N PRO A 138 -0.41 -7.25 -6.50
CA PRO A 138 -0.13 -5.82 -6.59
C PRO A 138 1.36 -5.51 -6.50
N PHE A 139 1.77 -4.46 -7.22
CA PHE A 139 3.09 -3.84 -7.13
C PHE A 139 2.95 -2.41 -6.62
N TYR A 140 3.66 -2.05 -5.55
CA TYR A 140 3.59 -0.76 -4.86
C TYR A 140 4.94 -0.03 -4.93
N PRO A 141 5.26 0.62 -6.06
CA PRO A 141 6.51 1.34 -6.24
C PRO A 141 6.41 2.78 -5.76
N VAL A 142 7.47 3.31 -5.15
CA VAL A 142 7.65 4.75 -5.01
C VAL A 142 8.83 5.21 -5.86
N ALA A 143 8.77 6.42 -6.38
CA ALA A 143 9.89 6.97 -7.15
C ALA A 143 11.08 7.28 -6.24
N GLY A 144 12.28 6.86 -6.64
CA GLY A 144 13.54 7.29 -6.08
C GLY A 144 14.14 8.50 -6.81
N ASN A 145 15.26 9.01 -6.35
CA ASN A 145 15.91 10.16 -7.01
C ASN A 145 16.55 9.81 -8.35
N HIS A 146 16.92 8.56 -8.57
CA HIS A 146 17.41 8.08 -9.85
C HIS A 146 16.26 7.93 -10.86
N ASP A 147 15.10 7.46 -10.43
CA ASP A 147 13.91 7.27 -11.27
C ASP A 147 13.38 8.59 -11.83
N ILE A 148 13.42 9.68 -11.05
CA ILE A 148 12.99 11.01 -11.48
C ILE A 148 14.09 11.81 -12.18
N GLY A 149 15.24 11.19 -12.42
CA GLY A 149 16.38 11.80 -13.08
C GLY A 149 17.28 12.61 -12.14
N VAL A 150 18.49 12.12 -11.95
CA VAL A 150 19.50 12.63 -11.00
C VAL A 150 19.80 14.14 -11.15
N ARG A 151 19.64 14.69 -12.35
CA ARG A 151 19.93 16.11 -12.62
C ARG A 151 18.69 16.99 -12.75
N ALA A 152 17.62 16.46 -13.32
CA ALA A 152 16.39 17.20 -13.55
C ALA A 152 15.49 17.22 -12.32
N GLN A 153 15.52 16.15 -11.53
CA GLN A 153 14.70 15.95 -10.32
C GLN A 153 13.21 16.30 -10.56
N ASN A 154 12.73 15.99 -11.76
CA ASN A 154 11.33 16.07 -12.12
C ASN A 154 10.78 14.66 -12.36
N TYR A 155 9.47 14.50 -12.24
CA TYR A 155 8.84 13.20 -12.32
C TYR A 155 8.67 12.64 -13.75
N GLU A 156 9.12 13.36 -14.80
CA GLU A 156 9.00 12.90 -16.20
C GLU A 156 9.65 11.53 -16.43
N GLY A 157 10.79 11.26 -15.77
CA GLY A 157 11.47 9.97 -15.85
C GLY A 157 10.72 8.80 -15.21
N TYR A 158 9.66 9.07 -14.45
CA TYR A 158 8.89 8.06 -13.72
C TYR A 158 7.41 7.99 -14.17
N THR A 159 6.80 9.12 -14.52
CA THR A 159 5.36 9.20 -14.80
C THR A 159 4.93 8.46 -16.07
N HIS A 160 5.88 8.08 -16.93
CA HIS A 160 5.61 7.27 -18.13
C HIS A 160 5.52 5.76 -17.84
N CYS A 161 5.82 5.32 -16.63
CA CYS A 161 5.83 3.90 -16.29
C CYS A 161 4.42 3.32 -16.25
N ASP A 162 4.19 2.24 -17.00
CA ASP A 162 2.88 1.60 -17.14
C ASP A 162 2.31 1.05 -15.84
N PHE A 163 3.14 0.66 -14.88
CA PHE A 163 2.67 0.17 -13.58
C PHE A 163 1.91 1.23 -12.77
N LEU A 164 2.08 2.52 -13.06
CA LEU A 164 1.28 3.58 -12.45
C LEU A 164 -0.19 3.56 -12.88
N ASN A 165 -0.50 2.88 -13.99
CA ASN A 165 -1.86 2.69 -14.45
C ASN A 165 -2.61 1.60 -13.67
N ASP A 166 -1.91 0.80 -12.85
CA ASP A 166 -2.53 -0.18 -11.95
C ASP A 166 -3.28 0.51 -10.79
N PHE A 167 -2.99 1.80 -10.52
CA PHE A 167 -3.70 2.60 -9.54
C PHE A 167 -4.80 3.45 -10.21
N PRO A 168 -6.04 3.41 -9.72
CA PRO A 168 -7.09 4.28 -10.22
C PRO A 168 -6.77 5.76 -9.99
N PRO A 169 -7.24 6.67 -10.84
CA PRO A 169 -6.89 8.10 -10.77
C PRO A 169 -7.16 8.75 -9.40
N GLU A 170 -8.25 8.36 -8.72
CA GLU A 170 -8.62 8.88 -7.40
C GLU A 170 -7.69 8.44 -6.28
N ARG A 171 -6.86 7.42 -6.53
CA ARG A 171 -5.85 6.93 -5.59
C ARG A 171 -4.44 7.43 -5.87
N LYS A 172 -4.30 8.37 -6.79
CA LYS A 172 -3.02 8.98 -7.16
C LYS A 172 -3.06 10.49 -7.02
N PHE A 173 -1.91 11.08 -6.72
CA PHE A 173 -1.69 12.52 -6.71
C PHE A 173 -0.33 12.83 -7.35
N GLY A 174 -0.22 13.97 -8.06
CA GLY A 174 1.01 14.38 -8.73
C GLY A 174 1.49 13.35 -9.75
N ASP A 175 0.58 12.91 -10.66
CA ASP A 175 0.86 11.93 -11.71
C ASP A 175 1.45 10.60 -11.19
N GLY A 176 1.06 10.19 -9.98
CA GLY A 176 1.53 8.97 -9.33
C GLY A 176 2.79 9.14 -8.48
N ALA A 177 3.23 10.39 -8.25
CA ALA A 177 4.29 10.70 -7.28
C ALA A 177 3.90 10.32 -5.84
N VAL A 178 2.61 10.38 -5.54
CA VAL A 178 1.98 9.87 -4.32
C VAL A 178 0.82 8.97 -4.71
N PHE A 179 0.65 7.86 -4.03
CA PHE A 179 -0.50 6.98 -4.23
C PHE A 179 -0.92 6.32 -2.92
N TYR A 180 -2.15 5.80 -2.88
CA TYR A 180 -2.54 4.85 -1.84
C TYR A 180 -3.29 3.67 -2.44
N ASP A 181 -3.33 2.58 -1.69
CA ASP A 181 -4.18 1.43 -1.97
C ASP A 181 -4.72 0.82 -0.68
N LEU A 182 -5.84 0.10 -0.79
CA LEU A 182 -6.55 -0.51 0.33
C LEU A 182 -6.62 -2.01 0.11
N PHE A 183 -6.29 -2.77 1.14
CA PHE A 183 -6.44 -4.22 1.12
C PHE A 183 -6.83 -4.74 2.50
N SER A 184 -7.31 -5.99 2.55
CA SER A 184 -7.60 -6.70 3.80
C SER A 184 -6.89 -8.05 3.77
N ALA A 185 -6.16 -8.38 4.83
CA ALA A 185 -5.46 -9.65 4.96
C ALA A 185 -5.39 -10.08 6.43
N GLY A 186 -5.45 -11.37 6.68
CA GLY A 186 -5.37 -11.91 8.03
C GLY A 186 -6.41 -11.36 9.01
N GLY A 187 -7.57 -10.91 8.53
CA GLY A 187 -8.61 -10.30 9.35
C GLY A 187 -8.34 -8.85 9.77
N THR A 188 -7.35 -8.20 9.17
CA THR A 188 -6.99 -6.79 9.41
C THR A 188 -7.11 -6.00 8.11
N ASP A 189 -7.63 -4.79 8.22
CA ASP A 189 -7.73 -3.83 7.13
C ASP A 189 -6.51 -2.92 7.08
N PHE A 190 -5.92 -2.74 5.90
CA PHE A 190 -4.69 -1.97 5.69
C PHE A 190 -4.89 -0.86 4.67
N ILE A 191 -4.06 0.17 4.80
CA ILE A 191 -3.79 1.17 3.77
C ILE A 191 -2.29 1.19 3.51
N VAL A 192 -1.89 1.09 2.24
CA VAL A 192 -0.53 1.39 1.77
C VAL A 192 -0.52 2.79 1.21
N LEU A 193 0.38 3.63 1.69
CA LEU A 193 0.64 4.97 1.17
C LEU A 193 2.05 5.02 0.61
N GLY A 194 2.18 5.28 -0.70
CA GLY A 194 3.47 5.51 -1.35
C GLY A 194 3.74 6.99 -1.53
N VAL A 195 4.92 7.46 -1.09
CA VAL A 195 5.36 8.86 -1.22
C VAL A 195 6.74 8.88 -1.86
N GLY A 196 6.82 9.26 -3.12
CA GLY A 196 8.06 9.29 -3.89
C GLY A 196 9.04 10.37 -3.40
N PHE A 197 10.25 10.33 -3.95
CA PHE A 197 11.34 11.22 -3.57
C PHE A 197 10.98 12.70 -3.73
N ASP A 198 11.03 13.44 -2.63
CA ASP A 198 10.68 14.87 -2.55
C ASP A 198 9.26 15.22 -3.11
N ALA A 199 8.34 14.24 -3.26
CA ALA A 199 7.00 14.46 -3.81
C ALA A 199 6.22 15.54 -3.03
N THR A 200 6.26 15.49 -1.69
CA THR A 200 5.60 16.49 -0.83
C THR A 200 6.15 17.91 -0.96
N ARG A 201 7.31 18.06 -1.59
CA ARG A 201 7.96 19.37 -1.85
C ARG A 201 7.75 19.85 -3.28
N GLN A 202 7.61 18.91 -4.23
CA GLN A 202 7.47 19.21 -5.64
C GLN A 202 6.02 19.46 -6.06
N PHE A 203 5.07 18.81 -5.37
CA PHE A 203 3.65 18.92 -5.68
C PHE A 203 2.92 19.67 -4.57
N GLU A 204 2.49 20.90 -4.87
CA GLU A 204 1.66 21.69 -3.97
C GLU A 204 0.37 20.95 -3.62
N GLY A 205 -0.03 20.95 -2.35
CA GLY A 205 -1.20 20.23 -1.84
C GLY A 205 -0.96 18.74 -1.54
N ALA A 206 0.24 18.18 -1.79
CA ALA A 206 0.51 16.76 -1.52
C ALA A 206 0.28 16.38 -0.05
N PHE A 207 0.70 17.20 0.90
CA PHE A 207 0.45 16.95 2.31
C PHE A 207 -1.03 16.95 2.66
N ASP A 208 -1.79 17.92 2.15
CA ASP A 208 -3.23 18.04 2.43
C ASP A 208 -4.01 16.86 1.85
N TRP A 209 -3.59 16.39 0.66
CA TRP A 209 -4.16 15.19 0.06
C TRP A 209 -3.83 13.93 0.89
N ILE A 210 -2.57 13.76 1.33
CA ILE A 210 -2.15 12.64 2.19
C ILE A 210 -2.93 12.64 3.50
N ASP A 211 -3.05 13.79 4.16
CA ASP A 211 -3.81 13.94 5.40
C ASP A 211 -5.28 13.55 5.19
N ALA A 212 -5.92 14.04 4.13
CA ALA A 212 -7.30 13.71 3.81
C ALA A 212 -7.49 12.19 3.60
N VAL A 213 -6.56 11.54 2.89
CA VAL A 213 -6.57 10.08 2.66
C VAL A 213 -6.41 9.30 3.96
N LEU A 214 -5.41 9.62 4.78
CA LEU A 214 -5.16 8.89 6.03
C LEU A 214 -6.28 9.10 7.05
N GLN A 215 -6.89 10.29 7.11
CA GLN A 215 -8.06 10.55 7.95
C GLN A 215 -9.32 9.83 7.47
N ALA A 216 -9.55 9.76 6.17
CA ALA A 216 -10.68 9.02 5.59
C ALA A 216 -10.60 7.50 5.88
N HIS A 217 -9.40 6.98 6.10
CA HIS A 217 -9.11 5.57 6.33
C HIS A 217 -8.43 5.32 7.69
N ARG A 218 -8.75 6.13 8.70
CA ARG A 218 -8.15 6.08 10.04
C ARG A 218 -8.38 4.77 10.81
N ASP A 219 -9.32 3.98 10.39
CA ASP A 219 -9.66 2.64 10.90
C ASP A 219 -8.74 1.54 10.37
N ARG A 220 -7.89 1.84 9.37
CA ARG A 220 -6.99 0.90 8.74
C ARG A 220 -5.56 1.04 9.25
N VAL A 221 -4.85 -0.07 9.33
CA VAL A 221 -3.41 -0.07 9.66
C VAL A 221 -2.61 0.52 8.48
N GLY A 222 -1.89 1.60 8.74
CA GLY A 222 -1.12 2.33 7.73
C GLY A 222 0.30 1.79 7.57
N ILE A 223 0.65 1.45 6.33
CA ILE A 223 2.00 1.14 5.86
C ILE A 223 2.44 2.27 4.94
N VAL A 224 3.51 2.98 5.28
CA VAL A 224 4.00 4.11 4.49
C VAL A 224 5.33 3.74 3.83
N LEU A 225 5.38 3.92 2.53
CA LEU A 225 6.58 3.70 1.72
C LEU A 225 7.19 5.06 1.35
N PHE A 226 8.46 5.26 1.70
CA PHE A 226 9.27 6.38 1.25
C PHE A 226 10.49 5.88 0.49
N HIS A 227 11.01 6.66 -0.44
CA HIS A 227 12.37 6.39 -0.89
C HIS A 227 13.39 6.87 0.16
N ARG A 228 13.32 8.14 0.56
CA ARG A 228 14.21 8.71 1.59
C ARG A 228 13.42 9.08 2.85
N TYR A 229 13.74 8.43 3.97
CA TYR A 229 13.16 8.75 5.28
C TYR A 229 14.25 8.81 6.36
N MET A 230 14.98 7.72 6.60
CA MET A 230 16.09 7.64 7.54
C MET A 230 17.32 6.99 6.89
N ASP A 231 18.48 7.15 7.53
CA ASP A 231 19.75 6.60 7.07
C ASP A 231 20.07 5.22 7.68
N GLY A 232 21.23 4.65 7.31
CA GLY A 232 21.71 3.36 7.81
C GLY A 232 22.06 3.33 9.30
N LYS A 233 22.00 4.48 9.99
CA LYS A 233 22.15 4.58 11.46
C LYS A 233 20.80 4.73 12.15
N GLY A 234 19.71 4.84 11.40
CA GLY A 234 18.36 5.08 11.91
C GLY A 234 18.06 6.55 12.18
N GLU A 235 18.87 7.50 11.67
CA GLU A 235 18.64 8.93 11.84
C GLU A 235 17.78 9.49 10.72
N THR A 236 16.70 10.24 11.05
CA THR A 236 15.83 10.89 10.05
C THR A 236 16.62 11.96 9.29
N PHE A 237 16.61 11.89 7.96
CA PHE A 237 17.18 12.95 7.14
C PHE A 237 16.52 14.30 7.43
N LYS A 238 17.31 15.38 7.47
CA LYS A 238 16.79 16.73 7.71
C LYS A 238 15.62 17.07 6.76
N LYS A 239 15.72 16.67 5.48
CA LYS A 239 14.68 16.91 4.48
C LYS A 239 13.44 16.02 4.64
N SER A 240 13.49 14.96 5.45
CA SER A 240 12.37 14.05 5.71
C SER A 240 11.69 14.31 7.04
N ARG A 241 12.15 15.26 7.84
CA ARG A 241 11.53 15.59 9.14
C ARG A 241 10.09 16.05 9.00
N GLU A 242 9.80 16.86 7.99
CA GLU A 242 8.43 17.30 7.73
C GLU A 242 7.51 16.13 7.36
N ASN A 243 7.99 15.15 6.57
CA ASN A 243 7.24 13.91 6.32
C ASN A 243 7.03 13.11 7.60
N GLN A 244 8.05 13.04 8.49
CA GLN A 244 7.92 12.40 9.79
C GLN A 244 6.84 13.06 10.65
N GLU A 245 6.86 14.39 10.73
CA GLU A 245 5.92 15.18 11.54
C GLU A 245 4.50 15.12 10.98
N ARG A 246 4.32 15.40 9.69
CA ARG A 246 3.00 15.56 9.07
C ARG A 246 2.35 14.25 8.63
N ILE A 247 3.14 13.24 8.23
CA ILE A 247 2.57 11.99 7.74
C ILE A 247 2.58 10.92 8.83
N VAL A 248 3.71 10.74 9.51
CA VAL A 248 3.86 9.62 10.46
C VAL A 248 3.34 10.00 11.85
N ALA A 249 3.79 11.11 12.41
CA ALA A 249 3.42 11.54 13.75
C ALA A 249 1.95 11.98 13.82
N ALA A 250 1.49 12.76 12.85
CA ALA A 250 0.13 13.32 12.86
C ALA A 250 -0.99 12.31 12.57
N ASN A 251 -0.67 11.11 12.08
CA ASN A 251 -1.68 10.13 11.68
C ASN A 251 -1.62 8.86 12.53
N PRO A 252 -2.52 8.70 13.53
CA PRO A 252 -2.51 7.62 14.52
C PRO A 252 -2.67 6.20 13.95
N ASN A 253 -3.11 6.05 12.72
CA ASN A 253 -3.24 4.76 12.05
C ASN A 253 -1.92 4.25 11.44
N VAL A 254 -0.89 5.07 11.25
CA VAL A 254 0.42 4.65 10.72
C VAL A 254 1.15 3.78 11.74
N ARG A 255 1.59 2.58 11.30
CA ARG A 255 2.30 1.59 12.13
C ARG A 255 3.65 1.17 11.56
N LEU A 256 3.81 1.18 10.23
CA LEU A 256 4.98 0.69 9.53
C LEU A 256 5.48 1.73 8.53
N VAL A 257 6.79 2.00 8.54
CA VAL A 257 7.46 2.85 7.55
C VAL A 257 8.60 2.05 6.92
N LEU A 258 8.62 1.96 5.59
CA LEU A 258 9.69 1.32 4.83
C LEU A 258 10.38 2.36 3.95
N CYS A 259 11.73 2.32 3.90
CA CYS A 259 12.49 3.22 3.05
C CYS A 259 13.81 2.61 2.57
N GLY A 260 14.38 3.21 1.50
CA GLY A 260 15.67 2.88 0.91
C GLY A 260 16.65 4.05 0.95
N HIS A 261 17.23 4.38 -0.22
CA HIS A 261 18.11 5.53 -0.49
C HIS A 261 19.49 5.47 0.14
N SER A 262 19.58 5.30 1.45
CA SER A 262 20.87 5.29 2.16
C SER A 262 21.47 3.88 2.18
N SER A 263 22.81 3.78 2.11
CA SER A 263 23.45 2.46 2.24
C SER A 263 23.36 1.94 3.67
N GLY A 264 23.05 0.65 3.81
CA GLY A 264 23.00 -0.05 5.08
C GLY A 264 21.64 -0.64 5.40
N VAL A 265 21.46 -0.95 6.67
CA VAL A 265 20.22 -1.52 7.22
C VAL A 265 20.01 -0.92 8.60
N SER A 266 18.84 -0.41 8.87
CA SER A 266 18.47 0.06 10.20
C SER A 266 17.00 -0.18 10.51
N THR A 267 16.71 -0.35 11.78
CA THR A 267 15.34 -0.46 12.31
C THR A 267 15.25 0.46 13.53
N ARG A 268 14.19 1.28 13.54
CA ARG A 268 13.93 2.19 14.65
C ARG A 268 12.46 2.10 15.03
N TYR A 269 12.20 2.18 16.33
CA TYR A 269 10.86 2.33 16.87
C TYR A 269 10.64 3.77 17.31
N GLU A 270 9.56 4.36 16.82
CA GLU A 270 9.11 5.71 17.17
C GLU A 270 7.85 5.57 18.04
N SER A 271 7.83 6.24 19.20
CA SER A 271 6.69 6.22 20.12
C SER A 271 5.97 7.55 20.08
N TYR A 272 4.65 7.54 19.97
CA TYR A 272 3.81 8.71 19.87
C TYR A 272 2.73 8.68 20.94
N ASP A 273 2.55 9.82 21.59
CA ASP A 273 1.46 10.15 22.50
C ASP A 273 0.40 10.85 21.62
N ASP A 274 -0.62 10.09 21.25
CA ASP A 274 -1.61 10.53 20.24
C ASP A 274 -2.74 11.37 20.87
N ASP A 275 -2.93 11.33 22.21
CA ASP A 275 -3.95 12.11 22.92
C ASP A 275 -3.39 13.23 23.83
N GLY A 276 -2.06 13.28 23.99
CA GLY A 276 -1.36 14.33 24.71
C GLY A 276 -1.39 14.16 26.24
N ASP A 277 -1.64 12.95 26.76
CA ASP A 277 -1.71 12.68 28.19
C ASP A 277 -0.33 12.41 28.85
N GLY A 278 0.74 12.35 28.02
CA GLY A 278 2.11 12.08 28.43
C GLY A 278 2.50 10.59 28.36
N THR A 279 1.59 9.73 27.91
CA THR A 279 1.81 8.29 27.71
C THR A 279 1.84 7.99 26.21
N ALA A 280 2.77 7.16 25.76
CA ALA A 280 2.81 6.76 24.35
C ALA A 280 1.93 5.53 24.10
N GLU A 281 0.83 5.69 23.34
CA GLU A 281 -0.08 4.60 22.97
C GLU A 281 0.36 3.89 21.72
N ARG A 282 1.06 4.61 20.83
CA ARG A 282 1.41 4.13 19.51
C ARG A 282 2.91 3.96 19.33
N ARG A 283 3.28 2.82 18.77
CA ARG A 283 4.63 2.55 18.29
C ARG A 283 4.60 2.35 16.79
N VAL A 284 5.47 3.07 16.07
CA VAL A 284 5.72 2.92 14.64
C VAL A 284 7.07 2.23 14.46
N CYS A 285 7.11 1.17 13.66
CA CYS A 285 8.35 0.55 13.23
C CYS A 285 8.80 1.19 11.91
N ALA A 286 9.93 1.89 11.91
CA ALA A 286 10.57 2.41 10.72
C ALA A 286 11.77 1.54 10.34
N MET A 287 11.79 1.03 9.10
CA MET A 287 12.86 0.19 8.58
C MET A 287 13.49 0.81 7.33
N MET A 288 14.81 0.82 7.28
CA MET A 288 15.61 1.17 6.12
C MET A 288 16.41 -0.06 5.67
N PHE A 289 16.40 -0.31 4.36
CA PHE A 289 17.09 -1.42 3.75
C PHE A 289 17.70 -1.00 2.42
N ASN A 290 19.01 -1.08 2.29
CA ASN A 290 19.73 -0.94 1.02
C ASN A 290 21.13 -1.54 1.15
N LEU A 291 21.33 -2.72 0.60
CA LEU A 291 22.61 -3.42 0.58
C LEU A 291 23.46 -2.98 -0.62
N LYS A 292 23.72 -1.68 -0.76
CA LYS A 292 24.41 -1.08 -1.90
C LYS A 292 25.78 -1.74 -2.23
N GLY A 293 26.51 -2.16 -1.21
CA GLY A 293 27.77 -2.91 -1.39
C GLY A 293 27.58 -4.32 -1.93
N SER A 294 26.36 -4.81 -1.96
CA SER A 294 25.95 -6.13 -2.45
C SER A 294 24.94 -6.02 -3.61
N ALA A 295 24.91 -4.87 -4.31
CA ALA A 295 23.97 -4.60 -5.39
C ALA A 295 23.93 -5.71 -6.45
N SER A 296 25.10 -6.28 -6.81
CA SER A 296 25.22 -7.40 -7.75
C SER A 296 24.65 -8.73 -7.23
N TYR A 297 24.11 -8.78 -6.01
CA TYR A 297 23.57 -10.00 -5.41
C TYR A 297 22.03 -10.07 -5.44
N GLY A 298 21.31 -8.98 -5.77
CA GLY A 298 19.86 -8.99 -5.89
C GLY A 298 19.16 -9.41 -4.60
N PHE A 299 19.52 -8.81 -3.46
CA PHE A 299 18.83 -9.08 -2.21
C PHE A 299 17.46 -8.44 -2.16
N LEU A 300 16.49 -9.18 -1.66
CA LEU A 300 15.15 -8.71 -1.29
C LEU A 300 14.86 -9.07 0.17
N ARG A 301 13.79 -8.50 0.72
CA ARG A 301 13.23 -8.90 2.00
C ARG A 301 11.86 -9.54 1.81
N LEU A 302 11.63 -10.67 2.48
CA LEU A 302 10.32 -11.25 2.68
C LEU A 302 9.82 -10.82 4.05
N LEU A 303 8.67 -10.16 4.10
CA LEU A 303 7.99 -9.72 5.31
C LEU A 303 6.81 -10.64 5.54
N ARG A 304 6.90 -11.53 6.53
CA ARG A 304 5.84 -12.47 6.90
C ARG A 304 5.03 -11.90 8.05
N PHE A 305 3.80 -11.54 7.80
CA PHE A 305 2.86 -11.00 8.77
C PHE A 305 2.12 -12.13 9.46
N ASP A 306 2.22 -12.21 10.78
CA ASP A 306 1.40 -13.10 11.62
C ASP A 306 0.30 -12.27 12.31
N PRO A 307 -0.97 -12.41 11.87
CA PRO A 307 -2.07 -11.63 12.43
C PRO A 307 -2.42 -12.04 13.87
N LEU A 308 -2.07 -13.23 14.32
CA LEU A 308 -2.36 -13.68 15.69
C LEU A 308 -1.44 -13.02 16.71
N SER A 309 -0.14 -13.02 16.46
CA SER A 309 0.85 -12.37 17.32
C SER A 309 1.01 -10.88 16.99
N ARG A 310 0.48 -10.43 15.84
CA ARG A 310 0.71 -9.09 15.27
C ARG A 310 2.19 -8.79 15.05
N SER A 311 2.95 -9.82 14.70
CA SER A 311 4.38 -9.72 14.43
C SER A 311 4.67 -9.76 12.93
N ILE A 312 5.86 -9.29 12.56
CA ILE A 312 6.38 -9.36 11.19
C ILE A 312 7.75 -10.00 11.26
N GLU A 313 7.89 -11.19 10.70
CA GLU A 313 9.20 -11.82 10.49
C GLU A 313 9.83 -11.23 9.22
N ILE A 314 11.08 -10.78 9.32
CA ILE A 314 11.85 -10.20 8.24
C ILE A 314 12.95 -11.17 7.84
N VAL A 315 12.94 -11.63 6.59
CA VAL A 315 13.96 -12.53 6.03
C VAL A 315 14.66 -11.81 4.86
N THR A 316 15.98 -11.81 4.85
CA THR A 316 16.78 -11.19 3.79
C THR A 316 17.46 -12.25 2.93
N TYR A 317 17.05 -12.35 1.67
CA TYR A 317 17.43 -13.42 0.75
C TYR A 317 17.80 -12.88 -0.63
N SER A 318 18.75 -13.52 -1.30
CA SER A 318 19.09 -13.26 -2.70
C SER A 318 18.71 -14.44 -3.57
N PRO A 319 17.68 -14.32 -4.41
CA PRO A 319 17.34 -15.36 -5.40
C PRO A 319 18.47 -15.64 -6.39
N TYR A 320 19.19 -14.63 -6.81
CA TYR A 320 20.30 -14.74 -7.77
C TYR A 320 21.48 -15.55 -7.24
N ARG A 321 21.71 -15.48 -5.93
CA ARG A 321 22.83 -16.20 -5.27
C ARG A 321 22.36 -17.43 -4.50
N ASP A 322 21.06 -17.66 -4.41
CA ASP A 322 20.44 -18.71 -3.60
C ASP A 322 21.02 -18.72 -2.17
N CYS A 323 21.00 -17.55 -1.52
CA CYS A 323 21.57 -17.43 -0.18
C CYS A 323 20.85 -16.39 0.67
N TYR A 324 20.79 -16.66 1.98
CA TYR A 324 20.40 -15.67 2.99
C TYR A 324 21.55 -14.69 3.26
N HIS A 325 21.19 -13.47 3.64
CA HIS A 325 22.22 -12.49 3.96
C HIS A 325 22.85 -12.79 5.33
N VAL A 326 24.16 -12.93 5.34
CA VAL A 326 24.97 -13.05 6.57
C VAL A 326 26.08 -12.00 6.52
N ASN A 327 26.21 -11.21 7.57
CA ASN A 327 27.29 -10.25 7.70
C ASN A 327 28.63 -11.00 7.74
N ARG A 328 29.48 -10.80 6.74
CA ARG A 328 30.75 -11.52 6.60
C ARG A 328 31.75 -11.26 7.73
N LYS A 329 31.60 -10.16 8.48
CA LYS A 329 32.52 -9.79 9.58
C LYS A 329 32.04 -10.34 10.91
N THR A 330 30.73 -10.33 11.16
CA THR A 330 30.15 -10.73 12.45
C THR A 330 29.53 -12.12 12.43
N GLY A 331 29.19 -12.66 11.25
CA GLY A 331 28.47 -13.91 11.09
C GLY A 331 26.97 -13.80 11.41
N GLU A 332 26.47 -12.57 11.66
CA GLU A 332 25.07 -12.34 12.03
C GLU A 332 24.17 -12.27 10.80
N SER A 333 22.98 -12.86 10.90
CA SER A 333 21.89 -12.68 9.94
C SER A 333 21.30 -11.28 10.06
N LEU A 334 20.71 -10.79 8.95
CA LEU A 334 19.86 -9.61 8.96
C LEU A 334 18.39 -9.94 9.20
N ASP A 335 18.09 -11.20 9.48
CA ASP A 335 16.74 -11.65 9.77
C ASP A 335 16.37 -11.32 11.22
N PHE A 336 15.14 -10.87 11.44
CA PHE A 336 14.64 -10.50 12.77
C PHE A 336 13.11 -10.47 12.77
N THR A 337 12.52 -10.35 13.96
CA THR A 337 11.08 -10.20 14.12
C THR A 337 10.72 -8.84 14.72
N VAL A 338 9.75 -8.18 14.13
CA VAL A 338 9.12 -6.97 14.66
C VAL A 338 7.91 -7.39 15.47
N GLU A 339 8.00 -7.26 16.79
CA GLU A 339 6.90 -7.54 17.70
C GLU A 339 5.88 -6.41 17.69
N LYS A 340 4.57 -6.75 17.65
CA LYS A 340 3.48 -5.77 17.55
C LYS A 340 3.71 -4.77 16.40
N GLY A 341 4.02 -5.30 15.23
CA GLY A 341 4.43 -4.53 14.04
C GLY A 341 3.27 -3.84 13.30
N PHE A 342 2.02 -4.17 13.65
CA PHE A 342 0.84 -3.61 13.00
C PHE A 342 -0.42 -3.71 13.87
#